data_aa5a0345fd177d871be44c7dd2dbd81b
#
_entry.id   aa5a0345fd177d871be44c7dd2dbd81b
#
_cell.length_a   1.000
_cell.length_b   1.000
_cell.length_c   1.000
_cell.angle_alpha   90.00
_cell.angle_beta   90.00
_cell.angle_gamma   90.00
#
_symmetry.space_group_name_H-M   'P 1'
#
loop_
_entity.id
_entity.type
_entity.pdbx_description
1 polymer ?
#
loop_
_entity_poly.entity_id
_entity_poly.type
_entity_poly.pdbx_seq_one_letter_code
_entity_poly.pdbx_strand_id
1 'polypeptide(L)'
;MAEMGAKVLQAEAPTIACQTRGTLAWSQNHRNEYSITINSASPASKKIFLKCVEWADIWIEAGRPGSYAKRGLTDEVCWKHNKKLAIVHVSGYGQFGPAKNKPSYDVSGQAMGGYMYMNGVSPTSGPLKVNPYLSDYITAYNACMVALAYYINAKNSGEGDSCDVAQYDTMFRLLDNYPANWFNKGYPKQGEPVPFRTGNKSDQAACFSFYDTKDGNAMFVAIVGQGPVTRGYPIIGMGKPGVTEGIPKNCTGFPLFDPRGKKADELCAKFCAEHTCDEIEEIFNKAGIPCQRAYGPADIEKDPQYEARENIVEWDDQCFGKMKGIGVTNIFKKNPSQIVASAPCFGEHNREVLKDFGYTDEGDRRALQEGRARDLDARRTPPASRTSLSGTSSGIRSVRLSASAWSIPRKSX
;
A
#
# COMPACT_ATOMS: atom_id res chain seq x y z
N MET A 1 -8.21 -4.48 -6.10
CA MET A 1 -9.23 -5.50 -6.43
C MET A 1 -9.95 -5.18 -7.74
N ALA A 2 -10.45 -3.95 -7.95
CA ALA A 2 -11.18 -3.57 -9.18
C ALA A 2 -10.38 -3.81 -10.46
N GLU A 3 -9.11 -3.44 -10.48
CA GLU A 3 -8.21 -3.67 -11.63
C GLU A 3 -7.95 -5.15 -11.91
N MET A 4 -8.24 -6.02 -10.95
CA MET A 4 -8.13 -7.47 -11.09
C MET A 4 -9.48 -8.13 -11.41
N GLY A 5 -10.50 -7.34 -11.78
CA GLY A 5 -11.79 -7.84 -12.24
C GLY A 5 -12.90 -7.91 -11.20
N ALA A 6 -12.66 -7.48 -9.96
CA ALA A 6 -13.75 -7.41 -8.97
C ALA A 6 -14.66 -6.21 -9.30
N LYS A 7 -15.99 -6.39 -9.19
CA LYS A 7 -16.93 -5.27 -9.26
C LYS A 7 -16.91 -4.57 -7.89
N VAL A 8 -16.32 -3.39 -7.83
CA VAL A 8 -16.13 -2.63 -6.59
C VAL A 8 -17.09 -1.45 -6.55
N LEU A 9 -17.89 -1.37 -5.49
CA LEU A 9 -18.83 -0.29 -5.27
C LEU A 9 -18.32 0.58 -4.12
N GLN A 10 -17.82 1.78 -4.46
CA GLN A 10 -17.37 2.80 -3.51
C GLN A 10 -18.60 3.60 -3.05
N ALA A 11 -18.98 3.46 -1.79
CA ALA A 11 -20.13 4.20 -1.22
C ALA A 11 -19.63 5.31 -0.28
N GLU A 12 -20.06 6.52 -0.52
CA GLU A 12 -19.66 7.71 0.24
C GLU A 12 -20.88 8.43 0.81
N ALA A 13 -20.69 9.20 1.90
CA ALA A 13 -21.75 10.06 2.43
C ALA A 13 -22.01 11.22 1.44
N PRO A 14 -23.27 11.55 1.14
CA PRO A 14 -23.56 12.59 0.14
C PRO A 14 -23.11 14.00 0.54
N THR A 15 -22.79 14.20 1.81
CA THR A 15 -22.34 15.51 2.34
C THR A 15 -20.84 15.60 2.54
N ILE A 16 -20.12 14.48 2.47
CA ILE A 16 -18.67 14.43 2.76
C ILE A 16 -18.00 13.49 1.76
N ALA A 17 -17.46 14.07 0.71
CA ALA A 17 -16.68 13.33 -0.27
C ALA A 17 -15.31 12.95 0.29
N CYS A 18 -14.71 11.90 -0.25
CA CYS A 18 -13.33 11.52 0.08
C CYS A 18 -12.38 12.69 -0.18
N GLN A 19 -11.48 12.96 0.76
CA GLN A 19 -10.54 14.09 0.68
C GLN A 19 -9.59 14.01 -0.51
N THR A 20 -9.36 12.82 -1.05
CA THR A 20 -8.47 12.65 -2.20
C THR A 20 -9.17 12.92 -3.55
N ARG A 21 -10.51 13.09 -3.57
CA ARG A 21 -11.22 13.45 -4.81
C ARG A 21 -10.65 14.75 -5.39
N GLY A 22 -10.50 14.78 -6.71
CA GLY A 22 -9.90 15.91 -7.42
C GLY A 22 -8.37 15.96 -7.33
N THR A 23 -7.72 14.89 -6.87
CA THR A 23 -6.26 14.77 -6.89
C THR A 23 -5.83 13.67 -7.86
N LEU A 24 -4.56 13.72 -8.30
CA LEU A 24 -3.97 12.66 -9.12
C LEU A 24 -3.99 11.30 -8.41
N ALA A 25 -3.89 11.31 -7.07
CA ALA A 25 -3.98 10.09 -6.27
C ALA A 25 -5.36 9.43 -6.37
N TRP A 26 -6.45 10.22 -6.42
CA TRP A 26 -7.80 9.68 -6.64
C TRP A 26 -7.88 9.01 -8.00
N SER A 27 -7.46 9.73 -9.06
CA SER A 27 -7.47 9.21 -10.43
C SER A 27 -6.68 7.88 -10.54
N GLN A 28 -5.53 7.82 -9.86
CA GLN A 28 -4.66 6.63 -9.87
C GLN A 28 -5.27 5.45 -9.12
N ASN A 29 -5.89 5.69 -7.95
CA ASN A 29 -6.21 4.62 -6.99
C ASN A 29 -7.65 4.12 -7.06
N HIS A 30 -8.53 4.80 -7.82
CA HIS A 30 -9.97 4.47 -7.87
C HIS A 30 -10.46 4.07 -9.26
N ARG A 31 -9.56 3.68 -10.15
CA ARG A 31 -9.92 3.18 -11.49
C ARG A 31 -10.76 1.90 -11.38
N ASN A 32 -11.66 1.71 -12.33
CA ASN A 32 -12.55 0.54 -12.42
C ASN A 32 -13.56 0.41 -11.27
N GLU A 33 -13.75 1.44 -10.47
CA GLU A 33 -14.73 1.41 -9.38
C GLU A 33 -16.05 2.05 -9.81
N TYR A 34 -17.16 1.61 -9.19
CA TYR A 34 -18.46 2.28 -9.24
C TYR A 34 -18.57 3.20 -8.03
N SER A 35 -19.16 4.39 -8.19
CA SER A 35 -19.35 5.34 -7.09
C SER A 35 -20.83 5.59 -6.84
N ILE A 36 -21.25 5.40 -5.58
CA ILE A 36 -22.59 5.77 -5.12
C ILE A 36 -22.51 6.62 -3.85
N THR A 37 -23.60 7.37 -3.58
CA THR A 37 -23.73 8.12 -2.34
C THR A 37 -24.84 7.51 -1.48
N ILE A 38 -24.53 7.25 -0.20
CA ILE A 38 -25.48 6.69 0.78
C ILE A 38 -25.44 7.53 2.06
N ASN A 39 -26.55 8.15 2.41
CA ASN A 39 -26.68 8.83 3.72
C ASN A 39 -27.01 7.79 4.80
N SER A 40 -26.01 7.16 5.36
CA SER A 40 -26.19 6.09 6.36
C SER A 40 -26.92 6.53 7.64
N ALA A 41 -27.16 7.83 7.82
CA ALA A 41 -27.96 8.35 8.94
C ALA A 41 -29.47 8.35 8.63
N SER A 42 -29.86 8.21 7.38
CA SER A 42 -31.28 8.20 6.97
C SER A 42 -31.84 6.77 7.01
N PRO A 43 -33.03 6.56 7.61
CA PRO A 43 -33.70 5.25 7.59
C PRO A 43 -33.96 4.70 6.19
N ALA A 44 -34.26 5.57 5.22
CA ALA A 44 -34.47 5.16 3.82
C ALA A 44 -33.15 4.62 3.23
N SER A 45 -32.04 5.29 3.48
CA SER A 45 -30.74 4.88 2.98
C SER A 45 -30.21 3.61 3.66
N LYS A 46 -30.69 3.30 4.87
CA LYS A 46 -30.36 2.02 5.53
C LYS A 46 -30.82 0.83 4.66
N LYS A 47 -32.00 0.95 4.03
CA LYS A 47 -32.51 -0.09 3.12
C LYS A 47 -31.57 -0.26 1.91
N ILE A 48 -31.10 0.85 1.35
CA ILE A 48 -30.14 0.83 0.22
C ILE A 48 -28.83 0.17 0.66
N PHE A 49 -28.33 0.52 1.85
CA PHE A 49 -27.12 -0.10 2.41
C PHE A 49 -27.29 -1.61 2.53
N LEU A 50 -28.43 -2.07 3.06
CA LEU A 50 -28.69 -3.51 3.20
C LEU A 50 -28.82 -4.21 1.84
N LYS A 51 -29.28 -3.51 0.79
CA LYS A 51 -29.22 -4.03 -0.58
C LYS A 51 -27.78 -4.19 -1.07
N CYS A 52 -26.89 -3.24 -0.72
CA CYS A 52 -25.46 -3.41 -1.00
C CYS A 52 -24.89 -4.64 -0.29
N VAL A 53 -25.30 -4.87 0.97
CA VAL A 53 -24.90 -6.05 1.76
C VAL A 53 -25.39 -7.35 1.11
N GLU A 54 -26.64 -7.38 0.65
CA GLU A 54 -27.22 -8.55 -0.06
C GLU A 54 -26.47 -8.84 -1.36
N TRP A 55 -26.01 -7.80 -2.03
CA TRP A 55 -25.30 -7.88 -3.30
C TRP A 55 -23.83 -8.28 -3.14
N ALA A 56 -23.17 -7.84 -2.06
CA ALA A 56 -21.72 -7.93 -1.89
C ALA A 56 -21.26 -9.32 -1.43
N ASP A 57 -20.12 -9.78 -1.91
CA ASP A 57 -19.37 -10.90 -1.31
C ASP A 57 -18.49 -10.42 -0.17
N ILE A 58 -17.99 -9.18 -0.26
CA ILE A 58 -17.04 -8.59 0.69
C ILE A 58 -17.48 -7.16 1.02
N TRP A 59 -17.45 -6.80 2.28
CA TRP A 59 -17.62 -5.43 2.74
C TRP A 59 -16.38 -5.00 3.51
N ILE A 60 -15.68 -3.97 2.99
CA ILE A 60 -14.54 -3.34 3.67
C ILE A 60 -14.96 -1.94 4.10
N GLU A 61 -14.77 -1.63 5.38
CA GLU A 61 -15.07 -0.30 5.90
C GLU A 61 -13.88 0.24 6.72
N ALA A 62 -13.70 1.56 6.69
CA ALA A 62 -12.62 2.23 7.41
C ALA A 62 -13.17 3.38 8.28
N GLY A 63 -14.31 3.11 8.93
CA GLY A 63 -14.95 4.06 9.83
C GLY A 63 -14.36 4.06 11.23
N ARG A 64 -14.77 5.01 12.04
CA ARG A 64 -14.47 4.95 13.48
C ARG A 64 -15.14 3.73 14.09
N PRO A 65 -14.47 3.00 14.99
CA PRO A 65 -15.06 1.83 15.62
C PRO A 65 -16.46 2.08 16.17
N GLY A 66 -17.38 1.18 15.85
CA GLY A 66 -18.76 1.25 16.28
C GLY A 66 -19.65 2.25 15.53
N SER A 67 -19.15 2.97 14.52
CA SER A 67 -19.94 3.96 13.78
C SER A 67 -21.12 3.34 13.03
N TYR A 68 -20.92 2.16 12.45
CA TYR A 68 -21.98 1.42 11.76
C TYR A 68 -22.95 0.76 12.75
N ALA A 69 -22.43 0.21 13.85
CA ALA A 69 -23.27 -0.37 14.91
C ALA A 69 -24.24 0.65 15.50
N LYS A 70 -23.79 1.90 15.72
CA LYS A 70 -24.66 3.00 16.20
C LYS A 70 -25.82 3.30 15.26
N ARG A 71 -25.70 2.93 13.97
CA ARG A 71 -26.76 3.10 12.96
C ARG A 71 -27.58 1.82 12.78
N GLY A 72 -27.36 0.82 13.65
CA GLY A 72 -28.04 -0.48 13.58
C GLY A 72 -27.54 -1.36 12.42
N LEU A 73 -26.28 -1.19 12.05
CA LEU A 73 -25.62 -1.97 10.99
C LEU A 73 -24.44 -2.73 11.64
N THR A 74 -24.79 -3.67 12.53
CA THR A 74 -23.79 -4.59 13.12
C THR A 74 -23.52 -5.76 12.17
N ASP A 75 -22.47 -6.49 12.41
CA ASP A 75 -22.11 -7.69 11.63
C ASP A 75 -23.29 -8.68 11.61
N GLU A 76 -23.91 -8.91 12.78
CA GLU A 76 -25.04 -9.83 12.91
C GLU A 76 -26.24 -9.38 12.07
N VAL A 77 -26.49 -8.07 11.99
CA VAL A 77 -27.55 -7.51 11.13
C VAL A 77 -27.21 -7.75 9.67
N CYS A 78 -25.95 -7.51 9.29
CA CYS A 78 -25.51 -7.74 7.91
C CYS A 78 -25.59 -9.23 7.54
N TRP A 79 -25.19 -10.13 8.43
CA TRP A 79 -25.28 -11.57 8.17
C TRP A 79 -26.72 -12.12 8.10
N LYS A 80 -27.72 -11.43 8.70
CA LYS A 80 -29.13 -11.76 8.49
C LYS A 80 -29.57 -11.51 7.04
N HIS A 81 -28.92 -10.56 6.36
CA HIS A 81 -29.18 -10.23 4.97
C HIS A 81 -28.30 -11.00 3.99
N ASN A 82 -27.06 -11.28 4.38
CA ASN A 82 -26.12 -12.06 3.57
C ASN A 82 -25.24 -12.91 4.50
N LYS A 83 -25.65 -14.14 4.72
CA LYS A 83 -24.97 -15.08 5.62
C LYS A 83 -23.51 -15.32 5.26
N LYS A 84 -23.13 -15.13 4.00
CA LYS A 84 -21.77 -15.39 3.49
C LYS A 84 -20.88 -14.15 3.42
N LEU A 85 -21.36 -13.00 3.86
CA LEU A 85 -20.61 -11.74 3.73
C LEU A 85 -19.30 -11.80 4.52
N ALA A 86 -18.19 -11.56 3.83
CA ALA A 86 -16.88 -11.33 4.46
C ALA A 86 -16.77 -9.85 4.84
N ILE A 87 -16.55 -9.56 6.12
CA ILE A 87 -16.50 -8.19 6.63
C ILE A 87 -15.08 -7.87 7.10
N VAL A 88 -14.54 -6.70 6.70
CA VAL A 88 -13.23 -6.23 7.16
C VAL A 88 -13.36 -4.82 7.71
N HIS A 89 -13.10 -4.68 9.01
CA HIS A 89 -13.09 -3.40 9.71
C HIS A 89 -11.66 -2.89 9.78
N VAL A 90 -11.36 -1.82 9.04
CA VAL A 90 -10.04 -1.19 9.05
C VAL A 90 -10.08 0.03 9.96
N SER A 91 -9.09 0.18 10.83
CA SER A 91 -9.01 1.35 11.70
C SER A 91 -7.56 1.61 12.13
N GLY A 92 -7.32 2.74 12.79
CA GLY A 92 -5.99 3.06 13.27
C GLY A 92 -5.51 2.14 14.39
N TYR A 93 -6.42 1.84 15.33
CA TYR A 93 -6.06 1.17 16.60
C TYR A 93 -6.93 -0.06 16.92
N GLY A 94 -7.71 -0.53 15.97
CA GLY A 94 -8.58 -1.70 16.15
C GLY A 94 -9.96 -1.35 16.69
N GLN A 95 -10.86 -2.34 16.67
CA GLN A 95 -12.26 -2.19 17.08
C GLN A 95 -12.42 -2.26 18.61
N PHE A 96 -11.38 -2.69 19.34
CA PHE A 96 -11.41 -2.82 20.80
C PHE A 96 -10.11 -2.29 21.41
N GLY A 97 -10.01 -2.32 22.71
CA GLY A 97 -8.84 -1.83 23.45
C GLY A 97 -8.92 -0.35 23.80
N PRO A 98 -8.01 0.12 24.68
CA PRO A 98 -8.10 1.49 25.22
C PRO A 98 -7.86 2.59 24.20
N ALA A 99 -7.22 2.30 23.07
CA ALA A 99 -6.92 3.30 22.04
C ALA A 99 -7.96 3.36 20.91
N LYS A 100 -8.99 2.49 20.90
CA LYS A 100 -9.92 2.34 19.75
C LYS A 100 -10.57 3.64 19.28
N ASN A 101 -10.76 4.59 20.18
CA ASN A 101 -11.42 5.85 19.84
C ASN A 101 -10.47 7.00 19.47
N LYS A 102 -9.15 6.75 19.52
CA LYS A 102 -8.17 7.77 19.13
C LYS A 102 -8.23 8.02 17.63
N PRO A 103 -8.14 9.29 17.19
CA PRO A 103 -8.01 9.58 15.76
C PRO A 103 -6.63 9.11 15.25
N SER A 104 -6.59 8.67 14.01
CA SER A 104 -5.35 8.18 13.39
C SER A 104 -5.25 8.59 11.93
N TYR A 105 -4.02 8.60 11.46
CA TYR A 105 -3.62 8.72 10.06
C TYR A 105 -2.44 7.78 9.84
N ASP A 106 -1.94 7.72 8.64
CA ASP A 106 -0.76 6.93 8.26
C ASP A 106 0.37 6.99 9.29
N VAL A 107 0.78 8.22 9.65
CA VAL A 107 1.92 8.45 10.57
C VAL A 107 1.62 7.89 11.97
N SER A 108 0.35 7.89 12.39
CA SER A 108 -0.05 7.29 13.69
C SER A 108 0.20 5.78 13.70
N GLY A 109 -0.11 5.12 12.59
CA GLY A 109 0.16 3.68 12.41
C GLY A 109 1.66 3.40 12.42
N GLN A 110 2.46 4.17 11.68
CA GLN A 110 3.92 4.04 11.68
C GLN A 110 4.52 4.25 13.07
N ALA A 111 4.03 5.25 13.81
CA ALA A 111 4.57 5.61 15.14
C ALA A 111 4.22 4.54 16.19
N MET A 112 2.93 4.21 16.35
CA MET A 112 2.49 3.25 17.36
C MET A 112 2.90 1.81 17.02
N GLY A 113 2.96 1.48 15.73
CA GLY A 113 3.44 0.17 15.27
C GLY A 113 4.94 -0.02 15.41
N GLY A 114 5.69 1.03 15.81
CA GLY A 114 7.14 0.95 16.08
C GLY A 114 8.02 1.14 14.85
N TYR A 115 7.45 1.09 13.66
CA TYR A 115 8.22 1.17 12.40
C TYR A 115 8.99 2.48 12.29
N MET A 116 8.34 3.59 12.64
CA MET A 116 8.96 4.91 12.65
C MET A 116 10.14 4.97 13.63
N TYR A 117 10.00 4.31 14.79
CA TYR A 117 11.06 4.25 15.81
C TYR A 117 12.33 3.55 15.28
N MET A 118 12.15 2.56 14.41
CA MET A 118 13.26 1.78 13.85
C MET A 118 14.04 2.53 12.77
N ASN A 119 13.46 3.57 12.19
CA ASN A 119 14.09 4.35 11.11
C ASN A 119 14.78 5.60 11.66
N GLY A 120 15.96 5.90 11.14
CA GLY A 120 16.75 7.08 11.52
C GLY A 120 18.07 7.08 10.80
N VAL A 121 18.69 8.27 10.71
CA VAL A 121 19.93 8.45 9.96
C VAL A 121 21.17 7.97 10.71
N SER A 122 21.05 7.82 12.03
CA SER A 122 22.15 7.30 12.88
C SER A 122 21.56 6.72 14.16
N PRO A 123 22.32 5.88 14.90
CA PRO A 123 21.85 5.30 16.16
C PRO A 123 21.42 6.33 17.22
N THR A 124 21.95 7.54 17.14
CA THR A 124 21.63 8.63 18.09
C THR A 124 20.62 9.63 17.53
N SER A 125 20.19 9.47 16.27
CA SER A 125 19.19 10.37 15.67
C SER A 125 17.79 10.13 16.20
N GLY A 126 16.88 11.08 15.96
CA GLY A 126 15.45 10.88 16.18
C GLY A 126 14.84 9.89 15.18
N PRO A 127 13.61 9.42 15.45
CA PRO A 127 12.90 8.56 14.54
C PRO A 127 12.51 9.28 13.24
N LEU A 128 12.43 8.53 12.13
CA LEU A 128 12.01 9.05 10.83
C LEU A 128 10.80 8.27 10.31
N LYS A 129 9.81 9.01 9.79
CA LYS A 129 8.70 8.37 9.08
C LYS A 129 9.12 7.99 7.66
N VAL A 130 8.44 7.02 7.08
CA VAL A 130 8.61 6.64 5.67
C VAL A 130 7.48 7.26 4.85
N ASN A 131 7.83 7.87 3.72
CA ASN A 131 6.90 8.44 2.76
C ASN A 131 6.63 7.43 1.61
N PRO A 132 5.49 7.55 0.85
CA PRO A 132 4.43 8.54 1.09
C PRO A 132 3.44 8.14 2.20
N TYR A 133 2.80 7.01 2.20
CA TYR A 133 1.75 6.59 3.14
C TYR A 133 1.89 5.09 3.39
N LEU A 134 3.04 4.69 3.92
CA LEU A 134 3.41 3.28 4.07
C LEU A 134 2.38 2.49 4.86
N SER A 135 1.94 3.05 6.00
CA SER A 135 0.97 2.38 6.87
C SER A 135 -0.38 2.18 6.18
N ASP A 136 -0.88 3.21 5.47
CA ASP A 136 -2.14 3.12 4.74
C ASP A 136 -2.08 2.04 3.66
N TYR A 137 -1.02 2.05 2.82
CA TYR A 137 -0.88 1.09 1.72
C TYR A 137 -0.73 -0.34 2.20
N ILE A 138 0.13 -0.58 3.19
CA ILE A 138 0.35 -1.95 3.71
C ILE A 138 -0.92 -2.47 4.40
N THR A 139 -1.62 -1.59 5.15
CA THR A 139 -2.89 -1.97 5.79
C THR A 139 -3.95 -2.31 4.73
N ALA A 140 -4.00 -1.57 3.62
CA ALA A 140 -4.92 -1.86 2.52
C ALA A 140 -4.61 -3.23 1.87
N TYR A 141 -3.33 -3.55 1.65
CA TYR A 141 -2.93 -4.87 1.14
C TYR A 141 -3.31 -5.98 2.12
N ASN A 142 -3.08 -5.77 3.42
CA ASN A 142 -3.46 -6.73 4.46
C ASN A 142 -4.99 -6.93 4.49
N ALA A 143 -5.76 -5.83 4.42
CA ALA A 143 -7.23 -5.89 4.37
C ALA A 143 -7.72 -6.66 3.14
N CYS A 144 -7.11 -6.45 1.97
CA CYS A 144 -7.44 -7.21 0.75
C CYS A 144 -7.13 -8.70 0.92
N MET A 145 -5.99 -9.04 1.51
CA MET A 145 -5.60 -10.44 1.75
C MET A 145 -6.60 -11.14 2.68
N VAL A 146 -6.96 -10.49 3.78
CA VAL A 146 -7.92 -11.02 4.75
C VAL A 146 -9.31 -11.15 4.12
N ALA A 147 -9.75 -10.15 3.35
CA ALA A 147 -11.03 -10.17 2.66
C ALA A 147 -11.14 -11.38 1.71
N LEU A 148 -10.09 -11.65 0.94
CA LEU A 148 -10.06 -12.78 0.02
C LEU A 148 -10.03 -14.13 0.78
N ALA A 149 -9.29 -14.21 1.88
CA ALA A 149 -9.26 -15.42 2.71
C ALA A 149 -10.65 -15.73 3.28
N TYR A 150 -11.34 -14.70 3.79
CA TYR A 150 -12.69 -14.87 4.34
C TYR A 150 -13.73 -15.15 3.27
N TYR A 151 -13.60 -14.55 2.09
CA TYR A 151 -14.45 -14.87 0.94
C TYR A 151 -14.33 -16.35 0.56
N ILE A 152 -13.10 -16.88 0.49
CA ILE A 152 -12.86 -18.30 0.21
C ILE A 152 -13.48 -19.17 1.31
N ASN A 153 -13.27 -18.80 2.56
CA ASN A 153 -13.87 -19.52 3.69
C ASN A 153 -15.40 -19.52 3.59
N ALA A 154 -16.00 -18.37 3.32
CA ALA A 154 -17.46 -18.23 3.22
C ALA A 154 -18.04 -19.04 2.06
N LYS A 155 -17.30 -19.15 0.94
CA LYS A 155 -17.71 -20.03 -0.17
C LYS A 155 -17.72 -21.49 0.24
N ASN A 156 -16.76 -21.92 1.03
CA ASN A 156 -16.60 -23.32 1.43
C ASN A 156 -17.52 -23.70 2.60
N SER A 157 -17.61 -22.84 3.62
CA SER A 157 -18.40 -23.11 4.85
C SER A 157 -19.88 -22.76 4.71
N GLY A 158 -20.20 -21.82 3.82
CA GLY A 158 -21.53 -21.22 3.73
C GLY A 158 -21.76 -20.08 4.72
N GLU A 159 -20.75 -19.71 5.51
CA GLU A 159 -20.85 -18.69 6.55
C GLU A 159 -19.74 -17.66 6.42
N GLY A 160 -20.10 -16.39 6.52
CA GLY A 160 -19.17 -15.26 6.56
C GLY A 160 -18.56 -15.09 7.94
N ASP A 161 -17.58 -14.18 8.01
CA ASP A 161 -16.91 -13.84 9.25
C ASP A 161 -16.45 -12.38 9.16
N SER A 162 -15.98 -11.81 10.27
CA SER A 162 -15.45 -10.45 10.30
C SER A 162 -14.03 -10.41 10.87
N CYS A 163 -13.24 -9.44 10.38
CA CYS A 163 -11.88 -9.24 10.83
C CYS A 163 -11.63 -7.78 11.18
N ASP A 164 -10.97 -7.57 12.30
CA ASP A 164 -10.47 -6.27 12.75
C ASP A 164 -9.03 -6.11 12.26
N VAL A 165 -8.79 -5.15 11.37
CA VAL A 165 -7.46 -4.85 10.81
C VAL A 165 -7.03 -3.46 11.28
N ALA A 166 -6.11 -3.43 12.24
CA ALA A 166 -5.57 -2.17 12.75
C ALA A 166 -4.27 -1.77 12.03
N GLN A 167 -4.14 -0.48 11.70
CA GLN A 167 -2.93 0.04 11.07
C GLN A 167 -1.68 -0.24 11.89
N TYR A 168 -1.74 0.04 13.22
CA TYR A 168 -0.57 -0.14 14.06
C TYR A 168 -0.15 -1.62 14.18
N ASP A 169 -1.10 -2.56 14.20
CA ASP A 169 -0.81 -4.00 14.23
C ASP A 169 -0.10 -4.44 12.94
N THR A 170 -0.60 -3.93 11.80
CA THR A 170 0.01 -4.21 10.49
C THR A 170 1.46 -3.70 10.46
N MET A 171 1.70 -2.48 10.95
CA MET A 171 3.06 -1.92 11.03
C MET A 171 3.93 -2.68 12.02
N PHE A 172 3.37 -3.09 13.16
CA PHE A 172 4.08 -3.90 14.17
C PHE A 172 4.55 -5.23 13.57
N ARG A 173 3.72 -5.85 12.73
CA ARG A 173 4.07 -7.11 12.06
C ARG A 173 5.28 -6.97 11.13
N LEU A 174 5.57 -5.76 10.62
CA LEU A 174 6.72 -5.50 9.73
C LEU A 174 8.04 -5.31 10.47
N LEU A 175 8.06 -5.30 11.80
CA LEU A 175 9.29 -5.06 12.58
C LEU A 175 10.27 -6.23 12.56
N ASP A 176 9.90 -7.35 11.94
CA ASP A 176 10.74 -8.53 11.81
C ASP A 176 11.22 -9.04 13.18
N ASN A 177 12.54 -9.13 13.39
CA ASN A 177 13.13 -9.71 14.60
C ASN A 177 13.35 -8.68 15.73
N TYR A 178 13.10 -7.39 15.52
CA TYR A 178 13.43 -6.37 16.51
C TYR A 178 12.63 -6.51 17.82
N PRO A 179 11.30 -6.72 17.77
CA PRO A 179 10.57 -6.99 19.02
C PRO A 179 11.04 -8.26 19.73
N ALA A 180 11.39 -9.29 18.97
CA ALA A 180 11.91 -10.53 19.54
C ALA A 180 13.24 -10.31 20.26
N ASN A 181 14.12 -9.47 19.72
CA ASN A 181 15.36 -9.11 20.39
C ASN A 181 15.09 -8.37 21.70
N TRP A 182 14.18 -7.40 21.67
CA TRP A 182 13.81 -6.68 22.90
C TRP A 182 13.22 -7.60 23.95
N PHE A 183 12.22 -8.39 23.59
CA PHE A 183 11.47 -9.22 24.55
C PHE A 183 12.29 -10.38 25.11
N ASN A 184 13.27 -10.89 24.36
CA ASN A 184 14.03 -12.07 24.77
C ASN A 184 15.47 -11.77 25.22
N LYS A 185 16.03 -10.64 24.79
CA LYS A 185 17.43 -10.29 25.07
C LYS A 185 17.59 -8.94 25.76
N GLY A 186 16.50 -8.15 25.88
CA GLY A 186 16.53 -6.81 26.45
C GLY A 186 17.39 -5.81 25.64
N TYR A 187 17.42 -5.94 24.32
CA TYR A 187 18.33 -5.16 23.47
C TYR A 187 17.55 -4.44 22.35
N PRO A 188 17.80 -3.14 22.11
CA PRO A 188 18.67 -2.23 22.88
C PRO A 188 18.02 -1.86 24.21
N LYS A 189 18.81 -1.50 25.23
CA LYS A 189 18.29 -1.01 26.50
C LYS A 189 17.70 0.40 26.31
N GLN A 190 16.74 0.72 27.16
CA GLN A 190 16.12 2.05 27.10
C GLN A 190 17.17 3.15 27.31
N GLY A 191 17.15 4.15 26.43
CA GLY A 191 18.09 5.27 26.47
C GLY A 191 19.42 5.03 25.75
N GLU A 192 19.70 3.80 25.34
CA GLU A 192 20.89 3.51 24.53
C GLU A 192 20.64 3.90 23.06
N PRO A 193 21.72 4.16 22.30
CA PRO A 193 21.59 4.37 20.85
C PRO A 193 20.84 3.21 20.19
N VAL A 194 19.96 3.53 19.26
CA VAL A 194 19.14 2.54 18.55
C VAL A 194 19.96 1.97 17.36
N PRO A 195 20.52 0.78 17.49
CA PRO A 195 21.50 0.29 16.51
C PRO A 195 20.90 0.04 15.12
N PHE A 196 19.56 -0.05 15.01
CA PHE A 196 18.87 -0.25 13.73
C PHE A 196 18.81 1.04 12.90
N ARG A 197 19.01 2.21 13.51
CA ARG A 197 18.99 3.51 12.82
C ARG A 197 20.36 3.74 12.16
N THR A 198 20.56 3.09 11.04
CA THR A 198 21.86 3.12 10.33
C THR A 198 21.81 3.95 9.04
N GLY A 199 20.71 4.69 8.84
CA GLY A 199 20.49 5.43 7.60
C GLY A 199 20.39 4.48 6.42
N ASN A 200 21.23 4.68 5.44
CA ASN A 200 21.27 3.86 4.22
C ASN A 200 22.18 2.63 4.35
N LYS A 201 22.74 2.37 5.54
CA LYS A 201 23.63 1.23 5.77
C LYS A 201 22.91 0.06 6.43
N SER A 202 23.36 -1.16 6.18
CA SER A 202 22.89 -2.33 6.89
C SER A 202 23.44 -2.32 8.32
N ASP A 203 22.62 -2.75 9.28
CA ASP A 203 23.06 -2.98 10.65
C ASP A 203 23.83 -4.31 10.81
N GLN A 204 23.73 -5.20 9.83
CA GLN A 204 24.26 -6.57 9.92
C GLN A 204 25.50 -6.82 9.07
N ALA A 205 25.61 -6.17 7.90
CA ALA A 205 26.67 -6.49 6.93
C ALA A 205 27.27 -5.23 6.31
N ALA A 206 28.59 -5.18 6.25
CA ALA A 206 29.33 -4.19 5.45
C ALA A 206 29.09 -4.45 3.96
N CYS A 207 29.18 -3.41 3.15
CA CYS A 207 28.94 -3.46 1.70
C CYS A 207 27.55 -4.00 1.33
N PHE A 208 26.56 -3.71 2.17
CA PHE A 208 25.14 -3.95 1.90
C PHE A 208 24.39 -2.66 2.22
N SER A 209 24.55 -1.66 1.36
CA SER A 209 24.19 -0.27 1.68
C SER A 209 24.02 0.57 0.43
N PHE A 210 23.50 1.78 0.58
CA PHE A 210 23.59 2.81 -0.46
C PHE A 210 24.83 3.66 -0.25
N TYR A 211 25.49 3.97 -1.36
CA TYR A 211 26.70 4.80 -1.40
C TYR A 211 26.52 5.92 -2.43
N ASP A 212 26.99 7.10 -2.10
CA ASP A 212 26.99 8.24 -3.03
C ASP A 212 27.95 7.96 -4.20
N THR A 213 27.56 8.38 -5.40
CA THR A 213 28.30 8.14 -6.62
C THR A 213 28.87 9.43 -7.22
N LYS A 214 29.87 9.30 -8.11
CA LYS A 214 30.56 10.41 -8.77
C LYS A 214 29.59 11.36 -9.50
N ASP A 215 28.48 10.85 -10.02
CA ASP A 215 27.48 11.61 -10.77
C ASP A 215 26.36 12.20 -9.88
N GLY A 216 26.56 12.19 -8.56
CA GLY A 216 25.63 12.82 -7.61
C GLY A 216 24.35 12.02 -7.35
N ASN A 217 24.34 10.73 -7.68
CA ASN A 217 23.25 9.83 -7.40
C ASN A 217 23.64 8.92 -6.22
N ALA A 218 22.90 7.83 -6.00
CA ALA A 218 23.18 6.84 -4.97
C ALA A 218 23.05 5.44 -5.55
N MET A 219 24.00 4.56 -5.21
CA MET A 219 24.03 3.18 -5.67
C MET A 219 23.91 2.23 -4.50
N PHE A 220 22.86 1.38 -4.51
CA PHE A 220 22.81 0.22 -3.63
C PHE A 220 23.85 -0.80 -4.11
N VAL A 221 24.65 -1.34 -3.18
CA VAL A 221 25.63 -2.40 -3.48
C VAL A 221 25.46 -3.51 -2.44
N ALA A 222 25.54 -4.77 -2.88
CA ALA A 222 25.44 -5.94 -2.00
C ALA A 222 26.63 -6.90 -2.25
N ILE A 223 27.75 -6.67 -1.56
CA ILE A 223 28.89 -7.59 -1.59
C ILE A 223 28.79 -8.51 -0.35
N VAL A 224 27.76 -9.36 -0.34
CA VAL A 224 27.43 -10.27 0.78
C VAL A 224 27.16 -11.67 0.22
N GLY A 225 27.65 -12.67 0.94
CA GLY A 225 27.65 -14.06 0.48
C GLY A 225 28.96 -14.42 -0.19
N GLN A 226 29.31 -15.68 -0.16
CA GLN A 226 30.65 -16.16 -0.60
C GLN A 226 30.99 -15.75 -2.04
N GLY A 227 30.02 -15.90 -2.96
CA GLY A 227 30.21 -15.55 -4.38
C GLY A 227 30.49 -14.06 -4.59
N PRO A 228 29.60 -13.16 -4.21
CA PRO A 228 29.84 -11.72 -4.33
C PRO A 228 31.09 -11.23 -3.59
N VAL A 229 31.38 -11.76 -2.39
CA VAL A 229 32.60 -11.38 -1.63
C VAL A 229 33.86 -11.80 -2.39
N THR A 230 33.89 -13.01 -2.94
CA THR A 230 35.07 -13.51 -3.69
C THR A 230 35.37 -12.63 -4.91
N ARG A 231 34.34 -12.13 -5.58
CA ARG A 231 34.49 -11.30 -6.79
C ARG A 231 34.58 -9.81 -6.48
N GLY A 232 33.82 -9.32 -5.49
CA GLY A 232 33.69 -7.89 -5.20
C GLY A 232 34.83 -7.31 -4.36
N TYR A 233 35.33 -8.05 -3.37
CA TYR A 233 36.40 -7.52 -2.51
C TYR A 233 37.64 -7.12 -3.31
N PRO A 234 38.13 -7.93 -4.31
CA PRO A 234 39.21 -7.45 -5.17
C PRO A 234 38.88 -6.17 -5.94
N ILE A 235 37.62 -6.03 -6.43
CA ILE A 235 37.19 -4.85 -7.21
C ILE A 235 37.29 -3.58 -6.38
N ILE A 236 36.82 -3.63 -5.12
CA ILE A 236 36.85 -2.44 -4.24
C ILE A 236 38.23 -2.27 -3.54
N GLY A 237 39.21 -3.11 -3.83
CA GLY A 237 40.53 -2.99 -3.23
C GLY A 237 40.70 -3.60 -1.84
N MET A 238 39.68 -4.37 -1.38
CA MET A 238 39.77 -5.03 -0.05
C MET A 238 40.75 -6.22 -0.07
N GLY A 239 40.95 -6.82 -1.24
CA GLY A 239 41.79 -7.99 -1.40
C GLY A 239 41.01 -9.26 -1.69
N LYS A 240 41.74 -10.40 -1.79
CA LYS A 240 41.12 -11.66 -2.26
C LYS A 240 40.96 -12.67 -1.11
N PRO A 241 39.74 -13.20 -0.90
CA PRO A 241 39.52 -14.23 0.11
C PRO A 241 40.42 -15.44 -0.06
N GLY A 242 41.00 -15.90 1.05
CA GLY A 242 41.95 -17.03 1.08
C GLY A 242 43.37 -16.70 0.64
N VAL A 243 43.62 -15.45 0.23
CA VAL A 243 44.94 -14.97 -0.20
C VAL A 243 45.39 -13.77 0.64
N THR A 244 44.49 -12.78 0.78
CA THR A 244 44.80 -11.59 1.59
C THR A 244 44.64 -11.94 3.06
N GLU A 245 45.64 -11.57 3.87
CA GLU A 245 45.64 -11.80 5.31
C GLU A 245 44.38 -11.21 5.96
N GLY A 246 43.80 -11.97 6.87
CA GLY A 246 42.60 -11.57 7.59
C GLY A 246 41.28 -11.83 6.85
N ILE A 247 41.31 -12.31 5.60
CA ILE A 247 40.10 -12.62 4.83
C ILE A 247 40.02 -14.14 4.56
N PRO A 248 39.19 -14.88 5.31
CA PRO A 248 39.07 -16.33 5.11
C PRO A 248 38.64 -16.71 3.69
N LYS A 249 39.05 -17.88 3.22
CA LYS A 249 38.71 -18.41 1.89
C LYS A 249 37.19 -18.47 1.65
N ASN A 250 36.45 -18.83 2.71
CA ASN A 250 35.00 -18.97 2.66
C ASN A 250 34.25 -17.73 3.26
N CYS A 251 34.89 -16.57 3.20
CA CYS A 251 34.32 -15.33 3.73
C CYS A 251 32.99 -15.00 3.01
N THR A 252 31.96 -14.68 3.79
CA THR A 252 30.65 -14.28 3.29
C THR A 252 30.38 -12.78 3.49
N GLY A 253 31.42 -12.05 3.93
CA GLY A 253 31.32 -10.65 4.35
C GLY A 253 31.63 -10.51 5.83
N PHE A 254 31.76 -9.28 6.28
CA PHE A 254 32.01 -8.96 7.68
C PHE A 254 30.84 -8.10 8.21
N PRO A 255 30.50 -8.25 9.51
CA PRO A 255 29.55 -7.31 10.13
C PRO A 255 30.05 -5.86 10.01
N LEU A 256 29.14 -4.91 9.87
CA LEU A 256 29.49 -3.50 9.68
C LEU A 256 30.40 -2.96 10.82
N PHE A 257 30.19 -3.43 12.03
CA PHE A 257 30.95 -2.95 13.19
C PHE A 257 32.26 -3.68 13.45
N ASP A 258 32.57 -4.75 12.72
CA ASP A 258 33.89 -5.40 12.73
C ASP A 258 34.90 -4.45 12.06
N PRO A 259 36.13 -4.31 12.56
CA PRO A 259 37.15 -3.45 11.91
C PRO A 259 37.36 -3.75 10.42
N ARG A 260 37.30 -5.04 10.02
CA ARG A 260 37.39 -5.45 8.61
C ARG A 260 36.14 -5.04 7.83
N GLY A 261 34.96 -5.09 8.48
CA GLY A 261 33.70 -4.62 7.90
C GLY A 261 33.75 -3.11 7.65
N LYS A 262 34.21 -2.34 8.63
CA LYS A 262 34.37 -0.87 8.47
C LYS A 262 35.30 -0.57 7.28
N LYS A 263 36.44 -1.27 7.21
CA LYS A 263 37.40 -1.09 6.11
C LYS A 263 36.77 -1.43 4.76
N ALA A 264 36.04 -2.55 4.67
CA ALA A 264 35.34 -2.96 3.43
C ALA A 264 34.30 -1.91 3.02
N ASP A 265 33.52 -1.41 3.98
CA ASP A 265 32.48 -0.39 3.75
C ASP A 265 33.09 0.93 3.25
N GLU A 266 34.20 1.36 3.86
CA GLU A 266 34.94 2.57 3.45
C GLU A 266 35.48 2.42 2.02
N LEU A 267 36.05 1.26 1.69
CA LEU A 267 36.57 0.97 0.35
C LEU A 267 35.43 0.93 -0.69
N CYS A 268 34.27 0.36 -0.32
CA CYS A 268 33.10 0.36 -1.18
C CYS A 268 32.59 1.78 -1.42
N ALA A 269 32.51 2.58 -0.37
CA ALA A 269 32.11 3.99 -0.46
C ALA A 269 33.08 4.79 -1.37
N LYS A 270 34.39 4.58 -1.19
CA LYS A 270 35.39 5.23 -2.03
C LYS A 270 35.25 4.82 -3.50
N PHE A 271 35.08 3.52 -3.75
CA PHE A 271 34.88 3.00 -5.12
C PHE A 271 33.67 3.67 -5.76
N CYS A 272 32.54 3.72 -5.05
CA CYS A 272 31.32 4.33 -5.59
C CYS A 272 31.51 5.84 -5.85
N ALA A 273 32.16 6.56 -4.95
CA ALA A 273 32.44 7.99 -5.11
C ALA A 273 33.35 8.32 -6.31
N GLU A 274 34.15 7.35 -6.75
CA GLU A 274 35.08 7.50 -7.89
C GLU A 274 34.43 7.11 -9.25
N HIS A 275 33.24 6.49 -9.22
CA HIS A 275 32.57 5.96 -10.42
C HIS A 275 31.14 6.50 -10.56
N THR A 276 30.66 6.62 -11.80
CA THR A 276 29.25 6.92 -12.08
C THR A 276 28.38 5.70 -11.87
N CYS A 277 27.07 5.88 -11.75
CA CYS A 277 26.14 4.75 -11.63
C CYS A 277 26.28 3.77 -12.80
N ASP A 278 26.41 4.28 -14.03
CA ASP A 278 26.58 3.43 -15.23
C ASP A 278 27.86 2.56 -15.14
N GLU A 279 28.96 3.18 -14.74
CA GLU A 279 30.24 2.45 -14.57
C GLU A 279 30.12 1.36 -13.50
N ILE A 280 29.48 1.67 -12.37
CA ILE A 280 29.29 0.69 -11.28
C ILE A 280 28.40 -0.46 -11.74
N GLU A 281 27.29 -0.15 -12.41
CA GLU A 281 26.38 -1.18 -12.94
C GLU A 281 27.09 -2.11 -13.92
N GLU A 282 27.88 -1.54 -14.85
CA GLU A 282 28.65 -2.36 -15.78
C GLU A 282 29.63 -3.29 -15.07
N ILE A 283 30.45 -2.76 -14.16
CA ILE A 283 31.48 -3.50 -13.43
C ILE A 283 30.85 -4.60 -12.55
N PHE A 284 29.85 -4.22 -11.74
CA PHE A 284 29.27 -5.12 -10.74
C PHE A 284 28.35 -6.17 -11.37
N ASN A 285 27.54 -5.79 -12.37
CA ASN A 285 26.69 -6.75 -13.08
C ASN A 285 27.54 -7.81 -13.80
N LYS A 286 28.63 -7.40 -14.46
CA LYS A 286 29.59 -8.32 -15.10
C LYS A 286 30.23 -9.28 -14.09
N ALA A 287 30.44 -8.80 -12.86
CA ALA A 287 30.99 -9.62 -11.77
C ALA A 287 29.89 -10.42 -11.02
N GLY A 288 28.62 -10.27 -11.38
CA GLY A 288 27.51 -10.93 -10.69
C GLY A 288 27.35 -10.44 -9.25
N ILE A 289 27.54 -9.13 -9.03
CA ILE A 289 27.36 -8.48 -7.73
C ILE A 289 26.07 -7.64 -7.81
N PRO A 290 25.08 -7.88 -6.94
CA PRO A 290 23.86 -7.09 -6.96
C PRO A 290 24.16 -5.62 -6.67
N CYS A 291 23.69 -4.76 -7.57
CA CYS A 291 23.74 -3.31 -7.41
C CYS A 291 22.52 -2.69 -8.07
N GLN A 292 22.11 -1.52 -7.61
CA GLN A 292 20.96 -0.81 -8.16
C GLN A 292 21.05 0.67 -7.81
N ARG A 293 21.02 1.53 -8.82
CA ARG A 293 20.92 2.99 -8.57
C ARG A 293 19.57 3.35 -7.98
N ALA A 294 19.51 4.41 -7.21
CA ALA A 294 18.26 4.94 -6.66
C ALA A 294 17.50 5.67 -7.78
N TYR A 295 16.46 5.04 -8.32
CA TYR A 295 15.70 5.60 -9.45
C TYR A 295 14.81 6.77 -9.01
N GLY A 296 14.94 7.87 -9.74
CA GLY A 296 13.94 8.94 -9.74
C GLY A 296 12.89 8.69 -10.83
N PRO A 297 11.83 9.54 -10.88
CA PRO A 297 10.78 9.37 -11.91
C PRO A 297 11.30 9.41 -13.35
N ALA A 298 12.33 10.19 -13.62
CA ALA A 298 12.93 10.28 -14.95
C ALA A 298 13.67 9.01 -15.37
N ASP A 299 14.24 8.29 -14.40
CA ASP A 299 14.88 6.98 -14.64
C ASP A 299 13.82 5.93 -14.92
N ILE A 300 12.77 5.90 -14.08
CA ILE A 300 11.63 4.99 -14.21
C ILE A 300 11.00 5.13 -15.61
N GLU A 301 10.78 6.36 -16.05
CA GLU A 301 10.11 6.64 -17.34
C GLU A 301 10.88 6.10 -18.54
N LYS A 302 12.21 6.03 -18.45
CA LYS A 302 13.09 5.63 -19.56
C LYS A 302 13.54 4.17 -19.49
N ASP A 303 13.28 3.49 -18.37
CA ASP A 303 13.83 2.16 -18.13
C ASP A 303 13.08 1.10 -18.94
N PRO A 304 13.78 0.29 -19.77
CA PRO A 304 13.13 -0.71 -20.61
C PRO A 304 12.44 -1.83 -19.84
N GLN A 305 12.80 -2.08 -18.58
CA GLN A 305 12.11 -3.06 -17.73
C GLN A 305 10.70 -2.57 -17.38
N TYR A 306 10.55 -1.27 -17.10
CA TYR A 306 9.23 -0.65 -16.83
C TYR A 306 8.36 -0.67 -18.09
N GLU A 307 8.96 -0.41 -19.26
CA GLU A 307 8.27 -0.50 -20.55
C GLU A 307 7.81 -1.93 -20.84
N ALA A 308 8.74 -2.89 -20.75
CA ALA A 308 8.46 -4.30 -21.06
C ALA A 308 7.39 -4.91 -20.15
N ARG A 309 7.23 -4.39 -18.93
CA ARG A 309 6.25 -4.86 -17.95
C ARG A 309 4.97 -4.02 -17.93
N GLU A 310 4.86 -3.02 -18.80
CA GLU A 310 3.71 -2.10 -18.86
C GLU A 310 3.43 -1.47 -17.48
N ASN A 311 4.51 -1.15 -16.74
CA ASN A 311 4.38 -0.55 -15.41
C ASN A 311 3.92 0.90 -15.48
N ILE A 312 4.07 1.55 -16.63
CA ILE A 312 3.59 2.91 -16.89
C ILE A 312 2.53 2.81 -17.98
N VAL A 313 1.35 3.35 -17.73
CA VAL A 313 0.22 3.29 -18.66
C VAL A 313 -0.42 4.67 -18.81
N GLU A 314 -1.19 4.83 -19.88
CA GLU A 314 -2.01 6.02 -20.11
C GLU A 314 -3.49 5.64 -20.08
N TRP A 315 -4.34 6.56 -19.60
CA TRP A 315 -5.80 6.41 -19.64
C TRP A 315 -6.45 7.78 -19.73
N ASP A 316 -7.70 7.81 -20.17
CA ASP A 316 -8.48 9.04 -20.20
C ASP A 316 -9.22 9.19 -18.86
N ASP A 317 -8.95 10.27 -18.15
CA ASP A 317 -9.56 10.55 -16.84
C ASP A 317 -10.59 11.68 -16.98
N GLN A 318 -11.72 11.53 -16.32
CA GLN A 318 -12.83 12.48 -16.42
C GLN A 318 -12.48 13.86 -15.87
N CYS A 319 -11.56 13.95 -14.90
CA CYS A 319 -11.20 15.22 -14.26
C CYS A 319 -9.95 15.86 -14.86
N PHE A 320 -9.01 15.03 -15.31
CA PHE A 320 -7.67 15.49 -15.72
C PHE A 320 -7.38 15.33 -17.22
N GLY A 321 -8.28 14.70 -17.98
CA GLY A 321 -8.02 14.37 -19.36
C GLY A 321 -7.04 13.20 -19.48
N LYS A 322 -6.07 13.30 -20.40
CA LYS A 322 -5.07 12.24 -20.55
C LYS A 322 -4.15 12.17 -19.35
N MET A 323 -4.15 11.03 -18.70
CA MET A 323 -3.32 10.73 -17.54
C MET A 323 -2.26 9.69 -17.91
N LYS A 324 -1.09 9.82 -17.28
CA LYS A 324 -0.02 8.83 -17.34
C LYS A 324 0.37 8.47 -15.91
N GLY A 325 0.49 7.19 -15.62
CA GLY A 325 0.79 6.77 -14.24
C GLY A 325 1.01 5.28 -14.11
N ILE A 326 0.89 4.79 -12.87
CA ILE A 326 1.22 3.40 -12.53
C ILE A 326 0.22 2.44 -13.15
N GLY A 327 0.70 1.45 -13.89
CA GLY A 327 -0.09 0.34 -14.43
C GLY A 327 -0.48 -0.68 -13.38
N VAL A 328 -1.17 -1.73 -13.81
CA VAL A 328 -1.53 -2.82 -12.89
C VAL A 328 -0.30 -3.73 -12.72
N THR A 329 0.27 -3.73 -11.52
CA THR A 329 1.55 -4.40 -11.25
C THR A 329 1.47 -5.93 -11.24
N ASN A 330 0.27 -6.51 -11.09
CA ASN A 330 0.08 -7.95 -11.02
C ASN A 330 -0.26 -8.49 -12.42
N ILE A 331 0.66 -9.25 -13.00
CA ILE A 331 0.54 -9.77 -14.37
C ILE A 331 0.01 -11.21 -14.31
N PHE A 332 -1.25 -11.38 -14.68
CA PHE A 332 -1.87 -12.73 -14.78
C PHE A 332 -1.70 -13.26 -16.20
N LYS A 333 -1.21 -14.48 -16.31
CA LYS A 333 -0.91 -15.12 -17.61
C LYS A 333 -2.17 -15.34 -18.49
N LYS A 334 -3.26 -15.75 -17.87
CA LYS A 334 -4.48 -16.11 -18.62
C LYS A 334 -5.53 -15.01 -18.63
N ASN A 335 -5.64 -14.26 -17.54
CA ASN A 335 -6.67 -13.23 -17.35
C ASN A 335 -5.97 -11.94 -16.92
N PRO A 336 -5.38 -11.21 -17.85
CA PRO A 336 -4.63 -10.01 -17.49
C PRO A 336 -5.53 -8.95 -16.85
N SER A 337 -5.02 -8.32 -15.81
CA SER A 337 -5.67 -7.18 -15.18
C SER A 337 -5.72 -6.01 -16.17
N GLN A 338 -6.78 -5.21 -16.12
CA GLN A 338 -7.00 -4.12 -17.09
C GLN A 338 -7.54 -2.87 -16.42
N ILE A 339 -7.21 -1.74 -16.98
CA ILE A 339 -7.83 -0.44 -16.67
C ILE A 339 -8.90 -0.23 -17.75
N VAL A 340 -10.16 -0.42 -17.40
CA VAL A 340 -11.29 -0.32 -18.34
C VAL A 340 -12.12 0.95 -18.11
N ALA A 341 -11.93 1.64 -16.99
CA ALA A 341 -12.63 2.88 -16.65
C ALA A 341 -11.76 3.74 -15.77
N SER A 342 -11.88 5.07 -15.94
CA SER A 342 -11.25 6.03 -15.05
C SER A 342 -11.87 5.99 -13.65
N ALA A 343 -11.26 6.68 -12.70
CA ALA A 343 -11.86 6.88 -11.37
C ALA A 343 -13.21 7.58 -11.52
N PRO A 344 -14.26 7.10 -10.83
CA PRO A 344 -15.61 7.63 -11.04
C PRO A 344 -15.81 9.00 -10.38
N CYS A 345 -16.67 9.82 -10.98
CA CYS A 345 -17.16 11.03 -10.35
C CYS A 345 -18.02 10.69 -9.12
N PHE A 346 -18.24 11.67 -8.25
CA PHE A 346 -18.98 11.49 -6.99
C PHE A 346 -20.43 11.10 -7.26
N GLY A 347 -20.82 9.88 -6.84
CA GLY A 347 -22.16 9.35 -7.03
C GLY A 347 -22.55 9.08 -8.49
N GLU A 348 -21.56 8.97 -9.37
CA GLU A 348 -21.77 8.78 -10.82
C GLU A 348 -22.74 7.64 -11.14
N HIS A 349 -22.67 6.56 -10.39
CA HIS A 349 -23.42 5.34 -10.67
C HIS A 349 -24.68 5.19 -9.80
N ASN A 350 -25.14 6.27 -9.13
CA ASN A 350 -26.33 6.20 -8.26
C ASN A 350 -27.54 5.55 -8.96
N ARG A 351 -27.90 6.06 -10.15
CA ARG A 351 -29.09 5.59 -10.87
C ARG A 351 -28.93 4.14 -11.34
N GLU A 352 -27.78 3.81 -11.90
CA GLU A 352 -27.48 2.49 -12.40
C GLU A 352 -27.59 1.43 -11.29
N VAL A 353 -26.91 1.69 -10.17
CA VAL A 353 -26.86 0.75 -9.03
C VAL A 353 -28.25 0.62 -8.38
N LEU A 354 -28.98 1.73 -8.20
CA LEU A 354 -30.33 1.67 -7.64
C LEU A 354 -31.28 0.88 -8.54
N LYS A 355 -31.18 1.05 -9.85
CA LYS A 355 -31.97 0.26 -10.81
C LYS A 355 -31.63 -1.23 -10.72
N ASP A 356 -30.35 -1.58 -10.60
CA ASP A 356 -29.93 -2.98 -10.41
C ASP A 356 -30.49 -3.57 -9.11
N PHE A 357 -30.74 -2.74 -8.10
CA PHE A 357 -31.34 -3.15 -6.83
C PHE A 357 -32.88 -3.17 -6.86
N GLY A 358 -33.48 -2.92 -8.05
CA GLY A 358 -34.92 -2.98 -8.24
C GLY A 358 -35.68 -1.70 -7.90
N TYR A 359 -34.98 -0.58 -7.76
CA TYR A 359 -35.61 0.72 -7.54
C TYR A 359 -36.05 1.33 -8.88
N THR A 360 -37.17 2.09 -8.88
CA THR A 360 -37.71 2.75 -10.07
C THR A 360 -37.69 4.28 -9.91
N ASP A 361 -37.59 5.01 -11.03
CA ASP A 361 -37.48 6.48 -11.03
C ASP A 361 -38.66 7.19 -10.32
N GLU A 362 -39.85 6.59 -10.29
CA GLU A 362 -41.03 7.18 -9.63
C GLU A 362 -41.11 6.90 -8.13
N GLY A 363 -40.74 5.67 -7.70
CA GLY A 363 -40.76 5.28 -6.28
C GLY A 363 -39.65 5.89 -5.46
N ASP A 364 -38.59 6.31 -6.12
CA ASP A 364 -37.32 6.58 -5.48
C ASP A 364 -36.87 8.03 -5.52
N ARG A 365 -37.69 8.94 -6.08
CA ARG A 365 -37.43 10.40 -5.99
C ARG A 365 -37.14 10.81 -4.56
N ARG A 366 -37.81 10.18 -3.60
CA ARG A 366 -37.64 10.47 -2.17
C ARG A 366 -36.29 9.94 -1.65
N ALA A 367 -35.90 8.69 -1.98
CA ALA A 367 -34.62 8.11 -1.61
C ALA A 367 -33.48 8.85 -2.31
N LEU A 368 -33.67 9.22 -3.57
CA LEU A 368 -32.71 10.01 -4.35
C LEU A 368 -32.66 11.47 -3.84
N GLN A 369 -33.76 12.06 -3.42
CA GLN A 369 -33.77 13.42 -2.89
C GLN A 369 -33.19 13.52 -1.47
N GLU A 370 -33.45 12.53 -0.64
CA GLU A 370 -32.80 12.42 0.68
C GLU A 370 -31.33 12.05 0.57
N GLY A 371 -30.92 11.44 -0.56
CA GLY A 371 -29.54 11.13 -0.91
C GLY A 371 -28.85 12.19 -1.76
N ARG A 372 -29.59 13.18 -2.26
CA ARG A 372 -29.00 14.27 -3.05
C ARG A 372 -28.07 15.13 -2.20
N ALA A 373 -26.79 14.86 -2.30
CA ALA A 373 -25.88 15.97 -2.41
C ALA A 373 -26.42 16.85 -3.54
N ARG A 374 -26.49 18.16 -3.34
CA ARG A 374 -26.73 19.14 -4.40
C ARG A 374 -26.08 18.62 -5.67
N ASP A 375 -26.78 18.74 -6.79
CA ASP A 375 -26.24 18.56 -8.13
C ASP A 375 -25.06 19.53 -8.27
N LEU A 376 -23.97 19.19 -7.60
CA LEU A 376 -22.69 19.79 -7.86
C LEU A 376 -22.36 19.30 -9.26
N ASP A 377 -22.50 20.23 -10.18
CA ASP A 377 -22.11 20.09 -11.56
C ASP A 377 -20.96 19.08 -11.63
N ALA A 378 -21.23 17.90 -12.15
CA ALA A 378 -20.25 16.78 -12.14
C ALA A 378 -18.94 17.15 -12.88
N ARG A 379 -18.91 18.33 -13.46
CA ARG A 379 -17.79 18.85 -14.26
C ARG A 379 -16.96 19.93 -13.55
N ARG A 380 -17.25 20.24 -12.30
CA ARG A 380 -16.48 21.26 -11.56
C ARG A 380 -16.16 20.79 -10.16
N THR A 381 -15.04 20.09 -10.02
CA THR A 381 -14.35 20.03 -8.73
C THR A 381 -13.55 21.35 -8.62
N PRO A 382 -13.91 22.26 -7.73
CA PRO A 382 -13.06 23.44 -7.55
C PRO A 382 -11.69 23.02 -7.02
N PRO A 383 -10.63 23.72 -7.42
CA PRO A 383 -9.33 23.46 -6.80
C PRO A 383 -9.44 23.64 -5.30
N ALA A 384 -8.83 22.72 -4.57
CA ALA A 384 -8.91 22.65 -3.12
C ALA A 384 -8.60 23.99 -2.47
N SER A 385 -9.64 24.73 -2.04
CA SER A 385 -9.42 25.84 -1.13
C SER A 385 -9.02 25.25 0.22
N ARG A 386 -7.89 25.67 0.71
CA ARG A 386 -7.35 25.28 2.03
C ARG A 386 -8.32 25.73 3.14
N THR A 387 -9.22 24.88 3.50
CA THR A 387 -9.95 25.04 4.77
C THR A 387 -9.72 23.76 5.58
N SER A 388 -9.08 23.92 6.70
CA SER A 388 -8.84 22.88 7.67
C SER A 388 -10.15 22.35 8.25
N LEU A 389 -10.62 21.23 7.76
CA LEU A 389 -11.75 20.53 8.36
C LEU A 389 -11.26 19.17 8.87
N SER A 390 -11.23 19.07 10.18
CA SER A 390 -10.96 17.82 10.89
C SER A 390 -12.21 16.91 10.81
N GLY A 391 -12.29 16.12 9.77
CA GLY A 391 -13.34 15.13 9.61
C GLY A 391 -12.86 13.91 8.87
N THR A 392 -12.87 12.77 9.51
CA THR A 392 -12.58 11.50 8.88
C THR A 392 -13.75 11.07 8.02
N SER A 393 -13.58 11.07 6.70
CA SER A 393 -14.55 10.47 5.80
C SER A 393 -14.38 8.95 5.82
N SER A 394 -15.35 8.25 6.39
CA SER A 394 -15.40 6.80 6.33
C SER A 394 -16.08 6.37 5.03
N GLY A 395 -15.32 5.87 4.09
CA GLY A 395 -15.85 5.27 2.87
C GLY A 395 -16.29 3.83 3.12
N ILE A 396 -17.40 3.44 2.52
CA ILE A 396 -17.89 2.06 2.49
C ILE A 396 -17.44 1.46 1.16
N ARG A 397 -16.73 0.35 1.21
CA ARG A 397 -16.37 -0.40 0.01
C ARG A 397 -17.03 -1.78 0.05
N SER A 398 -17.95 -2.01 -0.88
CA SER A 398 -18.57 -3.32 -1.09
C SER A 398 -17.96 -3.94 -2.35
N VAL A 399 -17.57 -5.18 -2.26
CA VAL A 399 -16.92 -5.90 -3.36
C VAL A 399 -17.73 -7.13 -3.68
N ARG A 400 -18.05 -7.30 -4.96
CA ARG A 400 -18.65 -8.54 -5.47
C ARG A 400 -17.65 -9.23 -6.40
N LEU A 401 -17.36 -10.47 -6.10
CA LEU A 401 -16.49 -11.32 -6.91
C LEU A 401 -17.37 -12.25 -7.74
N SER A 402 -17.60 -11.90 -9.01
CA SER A 402 -18.42 -12.74 -9.88
C SER A 402 -17.52 -13.64 -10.76
N ALA A 403 -17.94 -14.87 -10.96
CA ALA A 403 -17.24 -15.80 -11.86
C ALA A 403 -17.21 -15.29 -13.31
N SER A 404 -18.20 -14.47 -13.68
CA SER A 404 -18.29 -13.86 -15.01
C SER A 404 -17.28 -12.73 -15.24
N ALA A 405 -16.71 -12.16 -14.16
CA ALA A 405 -15.69 -11.11 -14.30
C ALA A 405 -14.40 -11.64 -14.97
N TRP A 406 -14.25 -12.95 -15.05
CA TRP A 406 -13.07 -13.58 -15.65
C TRP A 406 -13.26 -13.93 -17.15
N SER A 407 -14.44 -13.65 -17.73
CA SER A 407 -14.72 -13.89 -19.14
C SER A 407 -14.67 -12.58 -19.95
N ILE A 408 -13.48 -12.05 -20.14
CA ILE A 408 -13.27 -10.91 -21.04
C ILE A 408 -13.07 -11.45 -22.46
N PRO A 409 -13.77 -10.92 -23.47
CA PRO A 409 -13.60 -11.38 -24.86
C PRO A 409 -12.16 -11.17 -25.32
N ARG A 410 -11.56 -12.18 -25.94
CA ARG A 410 -10.24 -12.08 -26.57
C ARG A 410 -10.30 -11.07 -27.72
N LYS A 411 -9.47 -10.07 -27.72
CA LYS A 411 -9.17 -9.31 -28.92
C LYS A 411 -8.38 -10.22 -29.87
N SER A 412 -9.01 -10.47 -31.06
CA SER A 412 -8.31 -11.21 -32.11
C SER A 412 -7.09 -10.43 -32.61
N UNK A 413 -6.28 -11.01 -32.45
CA UNK A 413 -5.08 -10.47 -32.91
C UNK A 413 -4.62 -10.86 -34.12
#